data_bb1e2ce13182e3a60e4ca60d2d06aea1
#
_entry.id   bb1e2ce13182e3a60e4ca60d2d06aea1
#
_cell.length_a   1.000
_cell.length_b   1.000
_cell.length_c   1.000
_cell.angle_alpha   90.00
_cell.angle_beta   90.00
_cell.angle_gamma   90.00
#
_symmetry.space_group_name_H-M   'P 1'
#
loop_
_entity.id
_entity.type
_entity.pdbx_description
1 polymer ?
#
loop_
_entity_poly.entity_id
_entity_poly.type
_entity_poly.pdbx_seq_one_letter_code
_entity_poly.pdbx_strand_id
1 'polypeptide(L)'
;RKLNKSNKKLTNYQKRSRETFDNVSLFDEISHVPLLFANDHINSRIVSDLVHHTDILPTLCELVNIDLNHAIHGRSLIPLSEGKKIEEKPMYLRTRPYIDPKPDERDSVGIRTSNYKYFRSAYDAKENVHLYDLKNDPYENNNIAETNKELVTQFEKLLLEIPKNSFSQYADKENTEELASDEIEYELKKMGYV
;
A
#
# COMPACT_ATOMS: atom_id res chain seq x y z
N ARG A 1 -8.10 -4.71 39.00
CA ARG A 1 -6.92 -3.80 38.94
C ARG A 1 -7.33 -2.59 38.11
N LYS A 2 -7.56 -1.42 38.75
CA LYS A 2 -7.78 -0.15 38.04
C LYS A 2 -6.46 0.23 37.39
N LEU A 3 -6.42 0.24 36.07
CA LEU A 3 -5.32 0.84 35.30
C LEU A 3 -5.29 2.33 35.65
N ASN A 4 -4.20 2.81 36.24
CA ASN A 4 -3.94 4.23 36.40
C ASN A 4 -3.98 4.87 35.01
N LYS A 5 -5.03 5.64 34.72
CA LYS A 5 -5.10 6.50 33.54
C LYS A 5 -4.04 7.58 33.74
N SER A 6 -2.89 7.40 33.12
CA SER A 6 -1.87 8.43 33.01
C SER A 6 -2.53 9.64 32.31
N ASN A 7 -2.55 10.80 32.97
CA ASN A 7 -3.05 12.07 32.42
C ASN A 7 -2.13 12.65 31.33
N LYS A 8 -1.32 11.84 30.69
CA LYS A 8 -0.42 12.26 29.61
C LYS A 8 -1.26 12.62 28.38
N LYS A 9 -1.20 13.87 27.95
CA LYS A 9 -1.90 14.33 26.73
C LYS A 9 -1.39 13.49 25.55
N LEU A 10 -2.29 12.78 24.88
CA LEU A 10 -1.96 11.97 23.71
C LEU A 10 -1.48 12.85 22.55
N THR A 11 -0.48 12.38 21.82
CA THR A 11 -0.08 12.99 20.54
C THR A 11 -1.18 12.78 19.49
N ASN A 12 -1.15 13.52 18.40
CA ASN A 12 -2.10 13.35 17.29
C ASN A 12 -2.03 11.92 16.72
N TYR A 13 -0.83 11.40 16.52
CA TYR A 13 -0.57 10.01 16.13
C TYR A 13 -1.28 9.01 17.07
N GLN A 14 -1.09 9.15 18.40
CA GLN A 14 -1.71 8.26 19.38
C GLN A 14 -3.24 8.38 19.42
N LYS A 15 -3.79 9.54 19.10
CA LYS A 15 -5.25 9.71 18.98
C LYS A 15 -5.76 8.99 17.73
N ARG A 16 -5.18 9.26 16.57
CA ARG A 16 -5.56 8.60 15.31
C ARG A 16 -5.47 7.08 15.41
N SER A 17 -4.40 6.52 16.00
CA SER A 17 -4.27 5.06 16.23
C SER A 17 -5.40 4.44 17.06
N ARG A 18 -6.10 5.23 17.88
CA ARG A 18 -7.22 4.76 18.71
C ARG A 18 -8.58 4.96 18.07
N GLU A 19 -8.69 5.91 17.15
CA GLU A 19 -9.95 6.31 16.50
C GLU A 19 -10.17 5.61 15.15
N THR A 20 -9.22 4.75 14.75
CA THR A 20 -9.13 4.18 13.40
C THR A 20 -10.24 3.22 13.01
N PHE A 21 -11.05 2.73 13.93
CA PHE A 21 -12.14 1.81 13.56
C PHE A 21 -13.30 2.50 12.82
N ASP A 22 -13.48 3.80 13.01
CA ASP A 22 -14.56 4.56 12.38
C ASP A 22 -14.08 5.46 11.22
N ASN A 23 -12.79 5.75 11.13
CA ASN A 23 -12.22 6.65 10.13
C ASN A 23 -11.33 5.87 9.15
N VAL A 24 -11.83 5.70 7.94
CA VAL A 24 -11.06 5.13 6.83
C VAL A 24 -10.03 6.18 6.39
N SER A 25 -8.75 5.97 6.72
CA SER A 25 -7.69 6.91 6.40
C SER A 25 -6.44 6.20 5.90
N LEU A 26 -5.54 6.97 5.29
CA LEU A 26 -4.28 6.48 4.73
C LEU A 26 -3.05 6.89 5.53
N PHE A 27 -3.20 7.29 6.80
CA PHE A 27 -2.09 7.61 7.68
C PHE A 27 -1.16 6.39 7.91
N ASP A 28 0.13 6.64 8.17
CA ASP A 28 1.14 5.57 8.32
C ASP A 28 0.83 4.64 9.49
N GLU A 29 0.14 5.08 10.55
CA GLU A 29 -0.30 4.20 11.64
C GLU A 29 -1.24 3.07 11.21
N ILE A 30 -1.81 3.16 9.99
CA ILE A 30 -2.70 2.14 9.41
C ILE A 30 -2.04 1.46 8.22
N SER A 31 -1.35 2.23 7.38
CA SER A 31 -0.82 1.74 6.10
C SER A 31 0.62 1.22 6.18
N HIS A 32 1.40 1.64 7.20
CA HIS A 32 2.78 1.22 7.38
C HIS A 32 2.87 0.04 8.34
N VAL A 33 2.93 -1.16 7.79
CA VAL A 33 3.03 -2.40 8.56
C VAL A 33 4.43 -3.00 8.45
N PRO A 34 4.96 -3.65 9.53
CA PRO A 34 6.25 -4.32 9.46
C PRO A 34 6.18 -5.54 8.54
N LEU A 35 7.25 -5.76 7.77
CA LEU A 35 7.46 -6.94 6.94
C LEU A 35 8.71 -7.67 7.41
N LEU A 36 8.62 -8.98 7.66
CA LEU A 36 9.72 -9.84 8.05
C LEU A 36 9.79 -11.06 7.14
N PHE A 37 10.97 -11.31 6.56
CA PHE A 37 11.31 -12.58 5.94
C PHE A 37 12.30 -13.33 6.83
N ALA A 38 12.05 -14.60 7.07
CA ALA A 38 12.96 -15.49 7.80
C ALA A 38 13.23 -16.74 6.95
N ASN A 39 14.47 -16.91 6.52
CA ASN A 39 14.92 -18.04 5.73
C ASN A 39 16.45 -18.17 5.87
N ASP A 40 16.99 -19.38 5.77
CA ASP A 40 18.43 -19.66 5.89
C ASP A 40 19.26 -19.08 4.72
N HIS A 41 18.61 -18.71 3.63
CA HIS A 41 19.24 -18.11 2.44
C HIS A 41 19.18 -16.59 2.41
N ILE A 42 18.54 -15.95 3.43
CA ILE A 42 18.44 -14.50 3.53
C ILE A 42 19.43 -13.98 4.58
N ASN A 43 20.26 -13.03 4.18
CA ASN A 43 21.15 -12.37 5.12
C ASN A 43 20.35 -11.54 6.15
N SER A 44 20.71 -11.69 7.43
CA SER A 44 20.09 -10.90 8.49
C SER A 44 20.38 -9.42 8.31
N ARG A 45 19.35 -8.61 8.10
CA ARG A 45 19.47 -7.18 7.83
C ARG A 45 18.19 -6.44 8.17
N ILE A 46 18.34 -5.20 8.65
CA ILE A 46 17.25 -4.24 8.74
C ILE A 46 17.29 -3.37 7.49
N VAL A 47 16.17 -3.29 6.78
CA VAL A 47 15.96 -2.50 5.57
C VAL A 47 14.95 -1.40 5.90
N SER A 48 15.30 -0.15 5.58
CA SER A 48 14.43 1.03 5.74
C SER A 48 13.88 1.59 4.44
N ASP A 49 14.21 0.93 3.32
CA ASP A 49 13.67 1.29 2.01
C ASP A 49 12.16 1.06 1.97
N LEU A 50 11.44 1.89 1.21
CA LEU A 50 10.01 1.72 1.00
C LEU A 50 9.74 0.48 0.15
N VAL A 51 8.94 -0.45 0.70
CA VAL A 51 8.55 -1.70 0.05
C VAL A 51 7.04 -1.85 0.04
N HIS A 52 6.50 -2.62 -0.91
CA HIS A 52 5.06 -2.75 -1.15
C HIS A 52 4.57 -4.17 -0.85
N HIS A 53 3.28 -4.34 -0.57
CA HIS A 53 2.65 -5.65 -0.50
C HIS A 53 2.83 -6.46 -1.80
N THR A 54 2.82 -5.78 -2.95
CA THR A 54 3.02 -6.40 -4.27
C THR A 54 4.41 -7.01 -4.42
N ASP A 55 5.39 -6.58 -3.62
CA ASP A 55 6.76 -7.10 -3.66
C ASP A 55 6.90 -8.46 -2.94
N ILE A 56 5.89 -8.87 -2.15
CA ILE A 56 5.93 -10.12 -1.39
C ILE A 56 5.98 -11.33 -2.33
N LEU A 57 5.05 -11.41 -3.28
CA LEU A 57 4.96 -12.54 -4.21
C LEU A 57 6.24 -12.76 -5.02
N PRO A 58 6.79 -11.75 -5.74
CA PRO A 58 8.02 -11.95 -6.49
C PRO A 58 9.23 -12.30 -5.60
N THR A 59 9.26 -11.80 -4.36
CA THR A 59 10.30 -12.16 -3.40
C THR A 59 10.21 -13.64 -3.00
N LEU A 60 9.00 -14.12 -2.72
CA LEU A 60 8.78 -15.52 -2.38
C LEU A 60 9.10 -16.45 -3.56
N CYS A 61 8.66 -16.08 -4.76
CA CYS A 61 8.94 -16.87 -5.96
C CYS A 61 10.46 -16.99 -6.23
N GLU A 62 11.21 -15.90 -6.10
CA GLU A 62 12.68 -15.95 -6.22
C GLU A 62 13.32 -16.81 -5.14
N LEU A 63 12.85 -16.75 -3.89
CA LEU A 63 13.36 -17.58 -2.79
C LEU A 63 13.18 -19.08 -3.02
N VAL A 64 12.12 -19.48 -3.72
CA VAL A 64 11.83 -20.90 -4.01
C VAL A 64 12.15 -21.30 -5.45
N ASN A 65 12.83 -20.43 -6.21
CA ASN A 65 13.22 -20.63 -7.61
C ASN A 65 12.03 -20.95 -8.54
N ILE A 66 10.92 -20.24 -8.34
CA ILE A 66 9.74 -20.28 -9.21
C ILE A 66 9.76 -19.08 -10.15
N ASP A 67 9.76 -19.33 -11.45
CA ASP A 67 9.65 -18.27 -12.45
C ASP A 67 8.22 -17.76 -12.56
N LEU A 68 8.06 -16.44 -12.51
CA LEU A 68 6.79 -15.77 -12.74
C LEU A 68 6.60 -15.54 -14.23
N ASN A 69 5.72 -16.32 -14.84
CA ASN A 69 5.43 -16.24 -16.29
C ASN A 69 4.53 -15.04 -16.67
N HIS A 70 4.18 -14.20 -15.72
CA HIS A 70 3.28 -13.06 -15.93
C HIS A 70 3.92 -11.75 -15.46
N ALA A 71 3.57 -10.67 -16.15
CA ALA A 71 3.93 -9.33 -15.70
C ALA A 71 3.24 -9.05 -14.34
N ILE A 72 4.03 -8.66 -13.35
CA ILE A 72 3.55 -8.29 -12.01
C ILE A 72 4.02 -6.89 -11.66
N HIS A 73 3.29 -6.20 -10.80
CA HIS A 73 3.63 -4.84 -10.37
C HIS A 73 4.76 -4.80 -9.35
N GLY A 74 4.88 -5.88 -8.56
CA GLY A 74 5.90 -6.02 -7.54
C GLY A 74 7.28 -6.36 -8.13
N ARG A 75 8.26 -6.30 -7.28
CA ARG A 75 9.65 -6.67 -7.56
C ARG A 75 10.21 -7.45 -6.39
N SER A 76 11.21 -8.30 -6.64
CA SER A 76 11.89 -9.02 -5.57
C SER A 76 12.66 -8.07 -4.64
N LEU A 77 12.59 -8.35 -3.35
CA LEU A 77 13.31 -7.66 -2.29
C LEU A 77 14.64 -8.34 -1.93
N ILE A 78 14.99 -9.45 -2.57
CA ILE A 78 16.25 -10.17 -2.34
C ILE A 78 17.48 -9.25 -2.50
N PRO A 79 17.57 -8.37 -3.53
CA PRO A 79 18.68 -7.44 -3.63
C PRO A 79 18.87 -6.53 -2.41
N LEU A 80 17.78 -6.14 -1.73
CA LEU A 80 17.87 -5.36 -0.49
C LEU A 80 18.50 -6.16 0.65
N SER A 81 18.22 -7.46 0.76
CA SER A 81 18.85 -8.34 1.74
C SER A 81 20.37 -8.49 1.51
N GLU A 82 20.81 -8.37 0.28
CA GLU A 82 22.22 -8.37 -0.13
C GLU A 82 22.91 -7.00 0.02
N GLY A 83 22.16 -5.97 0.42
CA GLY A 83 22.67 -4.62 0.56
C GLY A 83 22.73 -3.80 -0.72
N LYS A 84 22.13 -4.30 -1.78
CA LYS A 84 21.98 -3.56 -3.04
C LYS A 84 20.83 -2.58 -2.93
N LYS A 85 20.89 -1.49 -3.69
CA LYS A 85 19.77 -0.54 -3.83
C LYS A 85 18.84 -1.01 -4.93
N ILE A 86 17.55 -0.78 -4.73
CA ILE A 86 16.53 -0.91 -5.77
C ILE A 86 15.91 0.46 -6.01
N GLU A 87 15.45 0.70 -7.24
CA GLU A 87 14.77 1.95 -7.59
C GLU A 87 13.48 2.09 -6.79
N GLU A 88 13.25 3.25 -6.19
CA GLU A 88 12.00 3.52 -5.48
C GLU A 88 10.85 3.64 -6.47
N LYS A 89 9.74 2.96 -6.19
CA LYS A 89 8.48 3.14 -6.91
C LYS A 89 7.46 3.80 -6.00
N PRO A 90 6.76 4.85 -6.47
CA PRO A 90 5.66 5.44 -5.71
C PRO A 90 4.58 4.40 -5.43
N MET A 91 4.11 4.35 -4.20
CA MET A 91 3.09 3.42 -3.75
C MET A 91 1.69 4.02 -3.91
N TYR A 92 0.84 3.39 -4.70
CA TYR A 92 -0.58 3.70 -4.74
C TYR A 92 -1.27 3.15 -3.50
N LEU A 93 -2.04 3.98 -2.82
CA LEU A 93 -2.82 3.64 -1.64
C LEU A 93 -4.30 3.89 -1.90
N ARG A 94 -5.15 2.98 -1.44
CA ARG A 94 -6.61 3.14 -1.48
C ARG A 94 -7.25 2.46 -0.28
N THR A 95 -8.26 3.08 0.29
CA THR A 95 -9.13 2.46 1.29
C THR A 95 -10.20 1.62 0.60
N ARG A 96 -10.60 0.50 1.19
CA ARG A 96 -11.68 -0.40 0.73
C ARG A 96 -11.68 -0.71 -0.78
N PRO A 97 -10.59 -1.24 -1.37
CA PRO A 97 -10.46 -1.40 -2.82
C PRO A 97 -11.41 -2.47 -3.42
N TYR A 98 -11.95 -3.39 -2.61
CA TYR A 98 -12.66 -4.58 -3.11
C TYR A 98 -14.12 -4.70 -2.66
N ILE A 99 -14.60 -3.85 -1.75
CA ILE A 99 -15.96 -3.98 -1.20
C ILE A 99 -16.98 -3.33 -2.11
N ASP A 100 -16.65 -2.18 -2.69
CA ASP A 100 -17.48 -1.48 -3.67
C ASP A 100 -16.60 -0.84 -4.75
N PRO A 101 -16.83 -1.13 -6.06
CA PRO A 101 -16.11 -0.48 -7.14
C PRO A 101 -16.40 1.02 -7.24
N LYS A 102 -17.54 1.49 -6.68
CA LYS A 102 -17.87 2.92 -6.64
C LYS A 102 -17.24 3.58 -5.39
N PRO A 103 -16.57 4.73 -5.55
CA PRO A 103 -16.07 5.48 -4.42
C PRO A 103 -17.21 5.91 -3.48
N ASP A 104 -17.02 5.70 -2.18
CA ASP A 104 -17.86 6.27 -1.12
C ASP A 104 -17.25 7.60 -0.67
N GLU A 105 -18.05 8.51 -0.10
CA GLU A 105 -17.57 9.80 0.44
C GLU A 105 -16.45 9.65 1.49
N ARG A 106 -16.38 8.48 2.14
CA ARG A 106 -15.35 8.13 3.13
C ARG A 106 -14.09 7.53 2.53
N ASP A 107 -14.11 7.14 1.25
CA ASP A 107 -12.96 6.50 0.62
C ASP A 107 -11.87 7.51 0.32
N SER A 108 -10.64 7.08 0.54
CA SER A 108 -9.44 7.87 0.26
C SER A 108 -8.53 7.14 -0.73
N VAL A 109 -7.88 7.92 -1.57
CA VAL A 109 -6.83 7.47 -2.48
C VAL A 109 -5.60 8.32 -2.29
N GLY A 110 -4.43 7.74 -2.50
CA GLY A 110 -3.19 8.47 -2.29
C GLY A 110 -1.96 7.82 -2.88
N ILE A 111 -0.86 8.52 -2.73
CA ILE A 111 0.49 8.14 -3.12
C ILE A 111 1.42 8.29 -1.92
N ARG A 112 2.24 7.27 -1.70
CA ARG A 112 3.34 7.33 -0.75
C ARG A 112 4.68 7.12 -1.45
N THR A 113 5.62 7.98 -1.15
CA THR A 113 7.05 7.85 -1.46
C THR A 113 7.84 7.81 -0.15
N SER A 114 9.15 7.60 -0.19
CA SER A 114 9.99 7.69 1.02
C SER A 114 9.98 9.08 1.66
N ASN A 115 9.80 10.14 0.87
CA ASN A 115 9.87 11.52 1.32
C ASN A 115 8.52 12.17 1.57
N TYR A 116 7.48 11.77 0.83
CA TYR A 116 6.17 12.43 0.87
C TYR A 116 5.02 11.44 0.89
N LYS A 117 3.94 11.86 1.50
CA LYS A 117 2.65 11.21 1.40
C LYS A 117 1.59 12.21 0.98
N TYR A 118 0.87 11.88 -0.08
CA TYR A 118 -0.27 12.62 -0.59
C TYR A 118 -1.50 11.73 -0.57
N PHE A 119 -2.62 12.23 -0.07
CA PHE A 119 -3.90 11.55 -0.21
C PHE A 119 -5.08 12.53 -0.16
N ARG A 120 -6.21 12.10 -0.69
CA ARG A 120 -7.44 12.88 -0.72
C ARG A 120 -8.66 11.96 -0.80
N SER A 121 -9.87 12.54 -0.74
CA SER A 121 -11.09 11.79 -1.01
C SER A 121 -11.05 11.15 -2.38
N ALA A 122 -11.49 9.87 -2.47
CA ALA A 122 -11.65 9.17 -3.74
C ALA A 122 -12.88 9.66 -4.51
N TYR A 123 -13.87 10.23 -3.80
CA TYR A 123 -15.12 10.72 -4.35
C TYR A 123 -14.98 12.12 -4.94
N ASP A 124 -14.43 13.08 -4.17
CA ASP A 124 -14.15 14.43 -4.63
C ASP A 124 -12.66 14.78 -4.44
N ALA A 125 -11.99 15.07 -5.56
CA ALA A 125 -10.56 15.39 -5.57
C ALA A 125 -10.19 16.68 -4.82
N LYS A 126 -11.17 17.50 -4.47
CA LYS A 126 -10.97 18.76 -3.73
C LYS A 126 -11.15 18.59 -2.23
N GLU A 127 -11.69 17.45 -1.79
CA GLU A 127 -11.98 17.19 -0.39
C GLU A 127 -10.89 16.33 0.27
N ASN A 128 -10.69 16.58 1.57
CA ASN A 128 -9.75 15.83 2.40
C ASN A 128 -8.33 15.74 1.80
N VAL A 129 -7.86 16.85 1.22
CA VAL A 129 -6.54 16.93 0.60
C VAL A 129 -5.47 17.03 1.67
N HIS A 130 -4.56 16.05 1.69
CA HIS A 130 -3.47 15.93 2.63
C HIS A 130 -2.14 15.77 1.90
N LEU A 131 -1.13 16.49 2.35
CA LEU A 131 0.26 16.34 1.90
C LEU A 131 1.18 16.46 3.09
N TYR A 132 2.07 15.48 3.28
CA TYR A 132 3.01 15.41 4.39
C TYR A 132 4.44 15.23 3.87
N ASP A 133 5.38 15.97 4.47
CA ASP A 133 6.82 15.78 4.30
C ASP A 133 7.30 14.77 5.34
N LEU A 134 7.34 13.50 4.99
CA LEU A 134 7.66 12.41 5.91
C LEU A 134 9.11 12.44 6.42
N LYS A 135 10.00 13.15 5.72
CA LYS A 135 11.38 13.33 6.15
C LYS A 135 11.48 14.25 7.37
N ASN A 136 10.68 15.32 7.39
CA ASN A 136 10.69 16.32 8.47
C ASN A 136 9.54 16.13 9.46
N ASP A 137 8.47 15.47 9.04
CA ASP A 137 7.27 15.15 9.84
C ASP A 137 6.84 13.68 9.66
N PRO A 138 7.62 12.72 10.19
CA PRO A 138 7.33 11.28 10.06
C PRO A 138 6.04 10.84 10.76
N TYR A 139 5.44 11.71 11.57
CA TYR A 139 4.17 11.43 12.26
C TYR A 139 2.96 12.14 11.63
N GLU A 140 3.12 12.73 10.46
CA GLU A 140 2.01 13.34 9.69
C GLU A 140 1.17 14.31 10.54
N ASN A 141 1.82 15.19 11.29
CA ASN A 141 1.15 16.17 12.15
C ASN A 141 0.84 17.49 11.44
N ASN A 142 1.60 17.82 10.39
CA ASN A 142 1.52 19.10 9.69
C ASN A 142 1.15 18.89 8.22
N ASN A 143 -0.12 19.08 7.90
CA ASN A 143 -0.60 19.05 6.52
C ASN A 143 -0.12 20.30 5.77
N ILE A 144 0.75 20.12 4.77
CA ILE A 144 1.33 21.21 3.97
C ILE A 144 0.65 21.39 2.61
N ALA A 145 -0.49 20.77 2.37
CA ALA A 145 -1.19 20.81 1.07
C ALA A 145 -1.56 22.23 0.62
N GLU A 146 -2.00 23.08 1.54
CA GLU A 146 -2.40 24.45 1.21
C GLU A 146 -1.22 25.34 0.82
N THR A 147 -0.07 25.12 1.42
CA THR A 147 1.15 25.92 1.20
C THR A 147 2.01 25.42 0.07
N ASN A 148 1.78 24.16 -0.42
CA ASN A 148 2.59 23.51 -1.46
C ASN A 148 1.74 22.99 -2.63
N LYS A 149 0.96 23.86 -3.24
CA LYS A 149 0.03 23.50 -4.32
C LYS A 149 0.67 22.94 -5.57
N GLU A 150 1.90 23.32 -5.87
CA GLU A 150 2.65 22.76 -6.99
C GLU A 150 2.94 21.27 -6.75
N LEU A 151 3.36 20.92 -5.53
CA LEU A 151 3.65 19.53 -5.17
C LEU A 151 2.35 18.70 -5.12
N VAL A 152 1.26 19.26 -4.63
CA VAL A 152 -0.09 18.65 -4.71
C VAL A 152 -0.43 18.32 -6.16
N THR A 153 -0.22 19.25 -7.09
CA THR A 153 -0.50 19.04 -8.52
C THR A 153 0.36 17.92 -9.11
N GLN A 154 1.63 17.84 -8.73
CA GLN A 154 2.53 16.75 -9.17
C GLN A 154 2.05 15.38 -8.66
N PHE A 155 1.69 15.28 -7.37
CA PHE A 155 1.18 14.03 -6.82
C PHE A 155 -0.18 13.65 -7.36
N GLU A 156 -1.06 14.62 -7.64
CA GLU A 156 -2.36 14.34 -8.28
C GLU A 156 -2.18 13.76 -9.68
N LYS A 157 -1.27 14.32 -10.47
CA LYS A 157 -0.91 13.75 -11.78
C LYS A 157 -0.41 12.32 -11.67
N LEU A 158 0.52 12.07 -10.75
CA LEU A 158 1.07 10.73 -10.49
C LEU A 158 -0.02 9.75 -10.03
N LEU A 159 -0.93 10.19 -9.15
CA LEU A 159 -2.07 9.40 -8.66
C LEU A 159 -2.99 8.95 -9.80
N LEU A 160 -3.17 9.77 -10.82
CA LEU A 160 -4.03 9.45 -11.97
C LEU A 160 -3.32 8.55 -13.02
N GLU A 161 -1.99 8.57 -13.05
CA GLU A 161 -1.20 7.79 -14.02
C GLU A 161 -1.00 6.33 -13.58
N ILE A 162 -0.75 6.07 -12.30
CA ILE A 162 -0.41 4.73 -11.79
C ILE A 162 -1.53 3.71 -12.05
N PRO A 163 -2.83 3.96 -11.73
CA PRO A 163 -3.88 2.99 -11.98
C PRO A 163 -4.06 2.66 -13.46
N LYS A 164 -3.93 3.67 -14.34
CA LYS A 164 -4.08 3.46 -15.79
C LYS A 164 -3.04 2.48 -16.34
N ASN A 165 -1.79 2.63 -15.90
CA ASN A 165 -0.71 1.74 -16.31
C ASN A 165 -0.86 0.34 -15.73
N SER A 166 -1.54 0.22 -14.58
CA SER A 166 -1.77 -1.05 -13.91
C SER A 166 -2.83 -1.91 -14.58
N PHE A 167 -3.93 -1.32 -15.01
CA PHE A 167 -5.04 -2.05 -15.62
C PHE A 167 -4.82 -2.38 -17.10
N SER A 168 -4.08 -1.55 -17.85
CA SER A 168 -3.84 -1.80 -19.28
C SER A 168 -3.02 -3.06 -19.56
N GLN A 169 -2.19 -3.51 -18.61
CA GLN A 169 -1.40 -4.73 -18.75
C GLN A 169 -2.21 -6.02 -18.58
N TYR A 170 -3.41 -5.94 -17.99
CA TYR A 170 -4.28 -7.10 -17.74
C TYR A 170 -5.45 -7.20 -18.72
N ALA A 171 -5.81 -6.11 -19.41
CA ALA A 171 -6.97 -6.06 -20.32
C ALA A 171 -6.85 -6.98 -21.54
N ASP A 172 -5.64 -7.41 -21.92
CA ASP A 172 -5.43 -8.27 -23.09
C ASP A 172 -5.60 -9.79 -22.81
N LYS A 173 -6.07 -10.19 -21.62
CA LYS A 173 -6.12 -11.60 -21.21
C LYS A 173 -7.51 -12.12 -20.80
N GLU A 174 -8.59 -11.43 -21.12
CA GLU A 174 -9.96 -11.86 -20.78
C GLU A 174 -10.38 -13.25 -21.32
N ASN A 175 -9.62 -13.85 -22.25
CA ASN A 175 -9.96 -15.16 -22.84
C ASN A 175 -9.38 -16.38 -22.09
N THR A 176 -8.65 -16.21 -20.99
CA THR A 176 -8.08 -17.35 -20.23
C THR A 176 -8.75 -17.58 -18.88
N GLU A 177 -9.63 -16.69 -18.43
CA GLU A 177 -10.20 -16.76 -17.09
C GLU A 177 -11.37 -17.76 -16.96
N GLU A 178 -12.12 -18.03 -18.02
CA GLU A 178 -13.23 -19.00 -17.96
C GLU A 178 -12.74 -20.44 -17.71
N LEU A 179 -11.66 -20.86 -18.35
CA LEU A 179 -11.09 -22.21 -18.17
C LEU A 179 -10.43 -22.42 -16.80
N ALA A 180 -9.80 -21.36 -16.25
CA ALA A 180 -9.19 -21.43 -14.92
C ALA A 180 -10.25 -21.44 -13.80
N SER A 181 -11.39 -20.82 -13.99
CA SER A 181 -12.50 -20.79 -13.03
C SER A 181 -13.08 -22.18 -12.77
N ASP A 182 -13.31 -22.96 -13.80
CA ASP A 182 -13.91 -24.29 -13.69
C ASP A 182 -12.97 -25.32 -13.03
N GLU A 183 -11.68 -25.24 -13.31
CA GLU A 183 -10.67 -26.07 -12.68
C GLU A 183 -10.50 -25.75 -11.18
N ILE A 184 -10.48 -24.46 -10.84
CA ILE A 184 -10.40 -24.01 -9.45
C ILE A 184 -11.67 -24.40 -8.68
N GLU A 185 -12.86 -24.23 -9.26
CA GLU A 185 -14.11 -24.62 -8.64
C GLU A 185 -14.17 -26.14 -8.40
N TYR A 186 -13.69 -26.93 -9.36
CA TYR A 186 -13.59 -28.39 -9.22
C TYR A 186 -12.67 -28.80 -8.07
N GLU A 187 -11.48 -28.20 -7.95
CA GLU A 187 -10.54 -28.49 -6.86
C GLU A 187 -11.06 -28.01 -5.51
N LEU A 188 -11.73 -26.86 -5.45
CA LEU A 188 -12.38 -26.36 -4.22
C LEU A 188 -13.50 -27.29 -3.75
N LYS A 189 -14.34 -27.79 -4.66
CA LYS A 189 -15.37 -28.81 -4.36
C LYS A 189 -14.77 -30.09 -3.81
N LYS A 190 -13.68 -30.57 -4.40
CA LYS A 190 -12.98 -31.77 -3.96
C LYS A 190 -12.37 -31.61 -2.57
N MET A 191 -11.98 -30.41 -2.19
CA MET A 191 -11.47 -30.06 -0.85
C MET A 191 -12.58 -29.73 0.15
N GLY A 192 -13.86 -29.68 -0.27
CA GLY A 192 -15.01 -29.43 0.62
C GLY A 192 -15.24 -27.97 0.98
N TYR A 193 -14.77 -27.02 0.15
CA TYR A 193 -14.94 -25.59 0.39
C TYR A 193 -16.16 -24.96 -0.29
N VAL A 194 -16.82 -25.69 -1.21
CA VAL A 194 -18.03 -25.24 -1.95
C VAL A 194 -19.00 -26.40 -2.11
#